data_8eff3cafe10bca33286c9bee9a2a1fc5
#
_entry.id   8eff3cafe10bca33286c9bee9a2a1fc5
#
_cell.length_a   1.000
_cell.length_b   1.000
_cell.length_c   1.000
_cell.angle_alpha   90.00
_cell.angle_beta   90.00
_cell.angle_gamma   90.00
#
_symmetry.space_group_name_H-M   'P 1'
#
loop_
_entity.id
_entity.type
_entity.pdbx_description
1 polymer ?
#
loop_
_entity_poly.entity_id
_entity_poly.type
_entity_poly.pdbx_seq_one_letter_code
_entity_poly.pdbx_strand_id
1 'polypeptide(L)'
;MKKILVSAILLISSIVTVSAQLREGLTEYKLDNGLTVILWEDHDQPDVTGYVVVRAGAVDEPAEYTGLAHYLEHMLFKGTQKIGALDWEAEKPIYDSIVALYDQYSEATDPELREKLATQINECSMREAKVSSTEDFFNLLDIIGAEGVNAFTSFDVTAYHNSFPAAEMYRWLTIFSDRLIDPVFRTFQAELENVFEEYNMYANNPSSQVSKQLMQDIYKGSPYERDVIGYPEHLKNPRLSKLIEFYNTWYVPNNMALILVGDFDTEATKPMIAETFSRLQPKELPARPSYPDVELTGNKHYKLGYNPQIAWVYPGVKANDPE
;
A
#
# COMPACT_ATOMS: atom_id res chain seq x y z
N MET A 1 28.76 20.14 52.26
CA MET A 1 28.95 20.10 50.79
C MET A 1 29.12 18.71 50.20
N LYS A 2 29.69 17.69 50.88
CA LYS A 2 29.85 16.35 50.37
C LYS A 2 28.56 15.49 50.27
N LYS A 3 27.50 15.81 51.04
CA LYS A 3 26.22 15.06 51.02
C LYS A 3 25.28 15.42 49.89
N ILE A 4 25.42 16.61 49.28
CA ILE A 4 24.59 17.07 48.15
C ILE A 4 25.09 16.47 46.84
N LEU A 5 26.41 16.17 46.74
CA LEU A 5 26.97 15.60 45.49
C LEU A 5 26.60 14.11 45.31
N VAL A 6 26.39 13.37 46.41
CA VAL A 6 25.99 11.94 46.33
C VAL A 6 24.51 11.79 45.90
N SER A 7 23.63 12.73 46.35
CA SER A 7 22.23 12.71 45.96
C SER A 7 22.00 13.10 44.48
N ALA A 8 22.85 13.98 43.94
CA ALA A 8 22.78 14.36 42.51
C ALA A 8 23.24 13.22 41.56
N ILE A 9 24.22 12.40 41.99
CA ILE A 9 24.71 11.25 41.19
C ILE A 9 23.70 10.12 41.24
N LEU A 10 22.94 9.95 42.30
CA LEU A 10 21.86 8.92 42.37
C LEU A 10 20.59 9.34 41.60
N LEU A 11 20.37 10.63 41.37
CA LEU A 11 19.26 11.09 40.51
C LEU A 11 19.58 11.02 39.03
N ILE A 12 20.86 11.09 38.66
CA ILE A 12 21.29 11.00 37.25
C ILE A 12 21.37 9.53 36.77
N SER A 13 21.56 8.57 37.67
CA SER A 13 21.58 7.14 37.33
C SER A 13 20.17 6.53 37.18
N SER A 14 19.10 7.23 37.52
CA SER A 14 17.71 6.78 37.34
C SER A 14 17.02 7.32 36.08
N ILE A 15 17.74 8.06 35.23
CA ILE A 15 17.18 8.64 33.99
C ILE A 15 17.58 7.83 32.74
N VAL A 16 18.40 6.82 32.86
CA VAL A 16 18.83 6.00 31.72
C VAL A 16 18.44 4.54 31.92
N THR A 17 17.15 4.26 31.87
CA THR A 17 16.61 2.97 31.37
C THR A 17 15.08 3.11 31.27
N VAL A 18 14.58 3.97 30.40
CA VAL A 18 13.40 3.61 29.64
C VAL A 18 13.91 2.87 28.44
N SER A 19 14.49 1.70 28.64
CA SER A 19 14.42 0.66 27.64
C SER A 19 12.93 0.39 27.48
N ALA A 20 12.40 0.68 26.31
CA ALA A 20 11.15 0.07 25.89
C ALA A 20 11.29 -1.40 26.29
N GLN A 21 10.51 -1.87 27.27
CA GLN A 21 10.36 -3.29 27.49
C GLN A 21 9.73 -3.80 26.20
N LEU A 22 10.56 -4.30 25.29
CA LEU A 22 10.09 -5.10 24.18
C LEU A 22 9.19 -6.14 24.83
N ARG A 23 7.94 -6.22 24.39
CA ARG A 23 7.00 -7.21 24.92
C ARG A 23 7.66 -8.57 24.75
N GLU A 24 7.54 -9.41 25.77
CA GLU A 24 8.03 -10.79 25.70
C GLU A 24 7.47 -11.44 24.42
N GLY A 25 8.31 -12.14 23.63
CA GLY A 25 7.93 -12.72 22.35
C GLY A 25 8.08 -11.83 21.11
N LEU A 26 8.43 -10.53 21.23
CA LEU A 26 8.67 -9.66 20.07
C LEU A 26 10.13 -9.77 19.59
N THR A 27 10.29 -10.08 18.32
CA THR A 27 11.59 -10.10 17.62
C THR A 27 11.54 -9.15 16.43
N GLU A 28 12.51 -8.26 16.31
CA GLU A 28 12.71 -7.39 15.15
C GLU A 28 14.11 -7.57 14.59
N TYR A 29 14.21 -7.72 13.25
CA TYR A 29 15.50 -7.80 12.55
C TYR A 29 15.35 -7.37 11.08
N LYS A 30 16.47 -7.28 10.37
CA LYS A 30 16.47 -7.00 8.92
C LYS A 30 17.13 -8.15 8.17
N LEU A 31 16.58 -8.47 6.99
CA LEU A 31 17.26 -9.29 6.00
C LEU A 31 18.38 -8.49 5.30
N ASP A 32 19.32 -9.19 4.66
CA ASP A 32 20.44 -8.57 3.93
C ASP A 32 19.97 -7.62 2.80
N ASN A 33 18.77 -7.87 2.25
CA ASN A 33 18.15 -7.00 1.25
C ASN A 33 17.42 -5.78 1.86
N GLY A 34 17.51 -5.59 3.17
CA GLY A 34 16.96 -4.45 3.88
C GLY A 34 15.50 -4.58 4.33
N LEU A 35 14.82 -5.70 4.04
CA LEU A 35 13.46 -5.95 4.54
C LEU A 35 13.46 -5.96 6.06
N THR A 36 12.61 -5.16 6.68
CA THR A 36 12.37 -5.21 8.12
C THR A 36 11.41 -6.37 8.41
N VAL A 37 11.75 -7.20 9.39
CA VAL A 37 10.93 -8.33 9.83
C VAL A 37 10.57 -8.13 11.29
N ILE A 38 9.30 -8.21 11.62
CA ILE A 38 8.73 -8.08 12.97
C ILE A 38 7.93 -9.35 13.25
N LEU A 39 8.34 -10.11 14.25
CA LEU A 39 7.73 -11.37 14.66
C LEU A 39 7.23 -11.24 16.08
N TRP A 40 5.98 -11.58 16.31
CA TRP A 40 5.42 -11.72 17.64
C TRP A 40 4.78 -13.09 17.78
N GLU A 41 5.53 -13.96 18.49
CA GLU A 41 5.12 -15.32 18.82
C GLU A 41 4.05 -15.28 19.93
N ASP A 42 2.89 -15.85 19.63
CA ASP A 42 1.74 -15.92 20.53
C ASP A 42 0.96 -17.24 20.28
N HIS A 43 1.01 -18.13 21.23
CA HIS A 43 0.42 -19.49 21.14
C HIS A 43 -1.00 -19.58 21.67
N ASP A 44 -1.65 -18.46 22.00
CA ASP A 44 -3.03 -18.45 22.53
C ASP A 44 -4.09 -18.76 21.47
N GLN A 45 -3.74 -18.57 20.19
CA GLN A 45 -4.60 -18.86 19.03
C GLN A 45 -3.82 -19.69 17.99
N PRO A 46 -4.45 -20.63 17.27
CA PRO A 46 -3.78 -21.54 16.34
C PRO A 46 -3.43 -20.91 15.00
N ASP A 47 -3.75 -19.65 14.81
CA ASP A 47 -3.61 -18.93 13.55
C ASP A 47 -2.47 -17.92 13.61
N VAL A 48 -2.03 -17.51 12.42
CA VAL A 48 -1.06 -16.43 12.25
C VAL A 48 -1.71 -15.32 11.44
N THR A 49 -1.57 -14.09 11.90
CA THR A 49 -1.89 -12.90 11.11
C THR A 49 -0.62 -12.36 10.49
N GLY A 50 -0.61 -12.25 9.16
CA GLY A 50 0.51 -11.75 8.39
C GLY A 50 0.19 -10.41 7.74
N TYR A 51 1.16 -9.49 7.80
CA TYR A 51 1.14 -8.21 7.09
C TYR A 51 2.39 -8.07 6.22
N VAL A 52 2.19 -7.62 4.99
CA VAL A 52 3.26 -7.02 4.19
C VAL A 52 2.95 -5.54 4.07
N VAL A 53 3.82 -4.71 4.61
CA VAL A 53 3.65 -3.26 4.69
C VAL A 53 4.68 -2.60 3.78
N VAL A 54 4.23 -1.71 2.92
CA VAL A 54 5.09 -0.89 2.06
C VAL A 54 5.00 0.55 2.53
N ARG A 55 6.13 1.18 2.81
CA ARG A 55 6.20 2.58 3.19
C ARG A 55 6.05 3.47 1.95
N ALA A 56 4.90 3.37 1.30
CA ALA A 56 4.49 4.20 0.17
C ALA A 56 2.97 4.31 0.15
N GLY A 57 2.47 5.49 -0.16
CA GLY A 57 1.06 5.81 -0.22
C GLY A 57 0.81 7.02 -1.11
N ALA A 58 -0.32 7.69 -0.91
CA ALA A 58 -0.77 8.79 -1.75
C ALA A 58 0.21 9.98 -1.79
N VAL A 59 1.05 10.18 -0.77
CA VAL A 59 2.04 11.28 -0.75
C VAL A 59 3.20 11.05 -1.71
N ASP A 60 3.47 9.80 -2.05
CA ASP A 60 4.57 9.41 -2.93
C ASP A 60 4.18 9.43 -4.42
N GLU A 61 2.92 9.76 -4.73
CA GLU A 61 2.40 9.82 -6.09
C GLU A 61 2.84 11.10 -6.82
N PRO A 62 3.14 11.03 -8.13
CA PRO A 62 3.29 12.23 -8.94
C PRO A 62 2.01 13.09 -8.91
N ALA A 63 2.16 14.41 -8.92
CA ALA A 63 1.01 15.32 -8.81
C ALA A 63 0.00 15.16 -9.95
N GLU A 64 0.46 14.70 -11.11
CA GLU A 64 -0.32 14.50 -12.33
C GLU A 64 -0.99 13.12 -12.43
N TYR A 65 -0.73 12.23 -11.45
CA TYR A 65 -1.22 10.84 -11.44
C TYR A 65 -1.65 10.41 -10.03
N THR A 66 -2.59 11.14 -9.43
CA THR A 66 -3.11 10.80 -8.10
C THR A 66 -4.01 9.57 -8.14
N GLY A 67 -4.03 8.80 -7.06
CA GLY A 67 -4.75 7.55 -6.92
C GLY A 67 -3.95 6.32 -7.35
N LEU A 68 -2.67 6.48 -7.78
CA LEU A 68 -1.83 5.34 -8.20
C LEU A 68 -1.57 4.34 -7.07
N ALA A 69 -1.33 4.82 -5.85
CA ALA A 69 -1.04 3.96 -4.70
C ALA A 69 -2.23 3.06 -4.37
N HIS A 70 -3.42 3.63 -4.30
CA HIS A 70 -4.66 2.91 -4.05
C HIS A 70 -5.00 1.96 -5.22
N TYR A 71 -4.84 2.42 -6.44
CA TYR A 71 -5.07 1.58 -7.60
C TYR A 71 -4.07 0.41 -7.69
N LEU A 72 -2.80 0.64 -7.35
CA LEU A 72 -1.80 -0.42 -7.27
C LEU A 72 -2.14 -1.46 -6.20
N GLU A 73 -2.73 -1.03 -5.08
CA GLU A 73 -3.23 -1.94 -4.05
C GLU A 73 -4.18 -2.98 -4.66
N HIS A 74 -5.19 -2.54 -5.42
CA HIS A 74 -6.13 -3.42 -6.13
C HIS A 74 -5.42 -4.33 -7.16
N MET A 75 -4.49 -3.76 -7.91
CA MET A 75 -3.81 -4.46 -8.99
C MET A 75 -2.86 -5.57 -8.51
N LEU A 76 -2.35 -5.49 -7.29
CA LEU A 76 -1.52 -6.56 -6.71
C LEU A 76 -2.30 -7.84 -6.34
N PHE A 77 -3.61 -7.85 -6.46
CA PHE A 77 -4.43 -9.07 -6.36
C PHE A 77 -4.63 -9.80 -7.70
N LYS A 78 -4.11 -9.25 -8.81
CA LYS A 78 -4.33 -9.80 -10.18
C LYS A 78 -3.31 -10.85 -10.60
N GLY A 79 -2.41 -11.24 -9.69
CA GLY A 79 -1.42 -12.30 -9.88
C GLY A 79 -0.08 -11.81 -10.42
N THR A 80 0.71 -12.75 -10.93
CA THR A 80 2.10 -12.54 -11.33
C THR A 80 2.37 -13.25 -12.65
N GLN A 81 3.63 -13.25 -13.12
CA GLN A 81 4.06 -14.07 -14.24
C GLN A 81 3.93 -15.58 -14.00
N LYS A 82 3.70 -16.02 -12.75
CA LYS A 82 3.49 -17.42 -12.34
C LYS A 82 2.07 -17.68 -11.85
N ILE A 83 1.57 -16.82 -10.98
CA ILE A 83 0.23 -16.92 -10.41
C ILE A 83 -0.74 -16.26 -11.40
N GLY A 84 -1.65 -17.04 -11.94
CA GLY A 84 -2.64 -16.57 -12.91
C GLY A 84 -2.15 -16.49 -14.35
N ALA A 85 -0.90 -16.79 -14.67
CA ALA A 85 -0.44 -16.96 -16.04
C ALA A 85 -0.69 -18.43 -16.48
N LEU A 86 -1.62 -18.65 -17.38
CA LEU A 86 -1.82 -19.99 -17.99
C LEU A 86 -0.72 -20.29 -19.01
N ASP A 87 -0.27 -19.25 -19.72
CA ASP A 87 0.86 -19.29 -20.65
C ASP A 87 1.50 -17.89 -20.71
N TRP A 88 2.54 -17.66 -19.90
CA TRP A 88 3.21 -16.36 -19.81
C TRP A 88 3.87 -15.94 -21.13
N GLU A 89 4.44 -16.87 -21.88
CA GLU A 89 5.08 -16.57 -23.17
C GLU A 89 4.06 -16.07 -24.21
N ALA A 90 2.83 -16.57 -24.16
CA ALA A 90 1.74 -16.09 -24.97
C ALA A 90 1.10 -14.79 -24.41
N GLU A 91 1.04 -14.63 -23.11
CA GLU A 91 0.46 -13.48 -22.43
C GLU A 91 1.32 -12.21 -22.55
N LYS A 92 2.64 -12.36 -22.34
CA LYS A 92 3.57 -11.22 -22.26
C LYS A 92 3.47 -10.25 -23.44
N PRO A 93 3.49 -10.66 -24.73
CA PRO A 93 3.38 -9.71 -25.84
C PRO A 93 2.02 -9.00 -25.91
N ILE A 94 0.95 -9.62 -25.38
CA ILE A 94 -0.36 -9.00 -25.29
C ILE A 94 -0.34 -7.95 -24.18
N TYR A 95 0.19 -8.28 -23.02
CA TYR A 95 0.35 -7.36 -21.90
C TYR A 95 1.21 -6.15 -22.28
N ASP A 96 2.36 -6.35 -22.92
CA ASP A 96 3.22 -5.26 -23.41
C ASP A 96 2.46 -4.32 -24.38
N SER A 97 1.60 -4.91 -25.23
CA SER A 97 0.73 -4.12 -26.13
C SER A 97 -0.32 -3.31 -25.36
N ILE A 98 -0.93 -3.88 -24.33
CA ILE A 98 -1.88 -3.17 -23.46
C ILE A 98 -1.20 -1.97 -22.78
N VAL A 99 0.00 -2.15 -22.24
CA VAL A 99 0.78 -1.05 -21.62
C VAL A 99 1.00 0.09 -22.62
N ALA A 100 1.49 -0.24 -23.81
CA ALA A 100 1.75 0.75 -24.86
C ALA A 100 0.49 1.46 -25.36
N LEU A 101 -0.64 0.75 -25.45
CA LEU A 101 -1.93 1.33 -25.85
C LEU A 101 -2.47 2.30 -24.81
N TYR A 102 -2.33 1.99 -23.50
CA TYR A 102 -2.72 2.94 -22.44
C TYR A 102 -1.88 4.20 -22.46
N ASP A 103 -0.59 4.12 -22.74
CA ASP A 103 0.26 5.32 -22.89
C ASP A 103 -0.21 6.19 -24.05
N GLN A 104 -0.50 5.59 -25.21
CA GLN A 104 -1.06 6.32 -26.36
C GLN A 104 -2.43 6.90 -26.06
N TYR A 105 -3.31 6.14 -25.38
CA TYR A 105 -4.63 6.59 -24.98
C TYR A 105 -4.56 7.81 -24.07
N SER A 106 -3.63 7.82 -23.11
CA SER A 106 -3.47 8.92 -22.16
C SER A 106 -2.98 10.21 -22.82
N GLU A 107 -2.24 10.13 -23.92
CA GLU A 107 -1.70 11.26 -24.69
C GLU A 107 -2.66 11.75 -25.78
N ALA A 108 -3.58 10.90 -26.21
CA ALA A 108 -4.51 11.25 -27.28
C ALA A 108 -5.55 12.30 -26.84
N THR A 109 -5.63 13.41 -27.56
CA THR A 109 -6.63 14.48 -27.35
C THR A 109 -7.77 14.42 -28.37
N ASP A 110 -7.57 13.73 -29.50
CA ASP A 110 -8.59 13.54 -30.51
C ASP A 110 -9.60 12.46 -30.07
N PRO A 111 -10.91 12.76 -29.99
CA PRO A 111 -11.92 11.80 -29.55
C PRO A 111 -12.01 10.54 -30.42
N GLU A 112 -11.85 10.64 -31.74
CA GLU A 112 -11.90 9.49 -32.65
C GLU A 112 -10.71 8.55 -32.43
N LEU A 113 -9.52 9.13 -32.20
CA LEU A 113 -8.33 8.36 -31.85
C LEU A 113 -8.50 7.67 -30.50
N ARG A 114 -9.05 8.36 -29.49
CA ARG A 114 -9.30 7.75 -28.16
C ARG A 114 -10.27 6.57 -28.25
N GLU A 115 -11.36 6.71 -29.01
CA GLU A 115 -12.32 5.61 -29.21
C GLU A 115 -11.66 4.41 -29.88
N LYS A 116 -10.86 4.65 -30.91
CA LYS A 116 -10.07 3.60 -31.58
C LYS A 116 -9.11 2.89 -30.63
N LEU A 117 -8.36 3.65 -29.83
CA LEU A 117 -7.41 3.08 -28.86
C LEU A 117 -8.14 2.29 -27.75
N ALA A 118 -9.27 2.80 -27.24
CA ALA A 118 -10.11 2.06 -26.30
C ALA A 118 -10.60 0.72 -26.87
N THR A 119 -11.00 0.70 -28.14
CA THR A 119 -11.37 -0.54 -28.84
C THR A 119 -10.20 -1.52 -28.91
N GLN A 120 -9.00 -1.05 -29.27
CA GLN A 120 -7.79 -1.90 -29.34
C GLN A 120 -7.38 -2.43 -27.97
N ILE A 121 -7.48 -1.62 -26.90
CA ILE A 121 -7.25 -2.04 -25.51
C ILE A 121 -8.20 -3.17 -25.15
N ASN A 122 -9.50 -3.01 -25.42
CA ASN A 122 -10.50 -4.03 -25.13
C ASN A 122 -10.22 -5.35 -25.90
N GLU A 123 -9.87 -5.29 -27.19
CA GLU A 123 -9.51 -6.45 -27.99
C GLU A 123 -8.28 -7.19 -27.41
N CYS A 124 -7.25 -6.45 -26.96
CA CYS A 124 -6.08 -7.01 -26.31
C CYS A 124 -6.45 -7.65 -24.96
N SER A 125 -7.25 -7.00 -24.14
CA SER A 125 -7.71 -7.54 -22.85
C SER A 125 -8.54 -8.81 -23.02
N MET A 126 -9.39 -8.89 -24.05
CA MET A 126 -10.12 -10.12 -24.38
C MET A 126 -9.21 -11.26 -24.84
N ARG A 127 -8.05 -10.95 -25.42
CA ARG A 127 -7.04 -11.95 -25.78
C ARG A 127 -6.24 -12.39 -24.58
N GLU A 128 -5.83 -11.46 -23.71
CA GLU A 128 -5.14 -11.71 -22.45
C GLU A 128 -5.96 -12.67 -21.56
N ALA A 129 -7.25 -12.44 -21.41
CA ALA A 129 -8.16 -13.28 -20.63
C ALA A 129 -8.27 -14.75 -21.09
N LYS A 130 -7.76 -15.09 -22.28
CA LYS A 130 -7.74 -16.49 -22.77
C LYS A 130 -6.48 -17.24 -22.32
N VAL A 131 -5.45 -16.54 -21.92
CA VAL A 131 -4.14 -17.07 -21.53
C VAL A 131 -3.77 -16.75 -20.10
N SER A 132 -4.69 -16.13 -19.34
CA SER A 132 -4.50 -15.75 -17.95
C SER A 132 -5.76 -15.98 -17.11
N SER A 133 -5.58 -16.02 -15.79
CA SER A 133 -6.64 -16.08 -14.77
C SER A 133 -6.37 -15.00 -13.72
N THR A 134 -7.39 -14.29 -13.27
CA THR A 134 -7.29 -13.29 -12.20
C THR A 134 -7.75 -13.82 -10.84
N GLU A 135 -8.30 -15.04 -10.82
CA GLU A 135 -8.82 -15.67 -9.60
C GLU A 135 -7.78 -16.53 -8.86
N ASP A 136 -6.70 -16.91 -9.55
CA ASP A 136 -5.74 -17.89 -9.04
C ASP A 136 -5.05 -17.43 -7.75
N PHE A 137 -4.83 -16.12 -7.57
CA PHE A 137 -4.27 -15.59 -6.35
C PHE A 137 -5.19 -15.86 -5.13
N PHE A 138 -6.48 -15.57 -5.26
CA PHE A 138 -7.46 -15.85 -4.22
C PHE A 138 -7.67 -17.35 -4.02
N ASN A 139 -7.71 -18.14 -5.09
CA ASN A 139 -7.81 -19.60 -5.02
C ASN A 139 -6.64 -20.20 -4.23
N LEU A 140 -5.42 -19.70 -4.40
CA LEU A 140 -4.27 -20.17 -3.64
C LEU A 140 -4.39 -19.83 -2.15
N LEU A 141 -4.91 -18.66 -1.81
CA LEU A 141 -5.18 -18.27 -0.43
C LEU A 141 -6.29 -19.11 0.19
N ASP A 142 -7.35 -19.38 -0.54
CA ASP A 142 -8.45 -20.25 -0.09
C ASP A 142 -7.96 -21.69 0.17
N ILE A 143 -7.10 -22.23 -0.70
CA ILE A 143 -6.52 -23.57 -0.54
C ILE A 143 -5.72 -23.72 0.75
N ILE A 144 -5.03 -22.66 1.19
CA ILE A 144 -4.27 -22.66 2.45
C ILE A 144 -5.14 -22.24 3.65
N GLY A 145 -6.43 -22.02 3.46
CA GLY A 145 -7.36 -21.62 4.54
C GLY A 145 -7.13 -20.20 5.04
N ALA A 146 -6.68 -19.30 4.17
CA ALA A 146 -6.50 -17.90 4.54
C ALA A 146 -7.86 -17.20 4.68
N GLU A 147 -8.02 -16.41 5.76
CA GLU A 147 -9.24 -15.67 6.06
C GLU A 147 -8.97 -14.17 6.19
N GLY A 148 -9.98 -13.35 5.93
CA GLY A 148 -9.88 -11.90 6.09
C GLY A 148 -8.85 -11.26 5.15
N VAL A 149 -8.69 -11.83 3.94
CA VAL A 149 -7.80 -11.28 2.92
C VAL A 149 -8.22 -9.88 2.56
N ASN A 150 -7.35 -8.90 2.85
CA ASN A 150 -7.64 -7.50 2.64
C ASN A 150 -6.35 -6.68 2.43
N ALA A 151 -6.53 -5.42 2.09
CA ALA A 151 -5.46 -4.44 1.99
C ALA A 151 -6.00 -3.07 2.36
N PHE A 152 -5.13 -2.11 2.58
CA PHE A 152 -5.49 -0.70 2.69
C PHE A 152 -4.34 0.19 2.23
N THR A 153 -4.70 1.33 1.67
CA THR A 153 -3.79 2.41 1.32
C THR A 153 -4.12 3.65 2.15
N SER A 154 -3.07 4.29 2.66
CA SER A 154 -3.18 5.60 3.31
C SER A 154 -2.26 6.62 2.64
N PHE A 155 -1.98 7.72 3.34
CA PHE A 155 -1.07 8.74 2.81
C PHE A 155 0.37 8.23 2.67
N ASP A 156 0.87 7.48 3.65
CA ASP A 156 2.28 7.11 3.79
C ASP A 156 2.54 5.61 3.66
N VAL A 157 1.48 4.79 3.64
CA VAL A 157 1.61 3.33 3.72
C VAL A 157 0.54 2.62 2.91
N THR A 158 0.93 1.51 2.29
CA THR A 158 0.04 0.50 1.75
C THR A 158 0.34 -0.83 2.44
N ALA A 159 -0.68 -1.54 2.90
CA ALA A 159 -0.52 -2.79 3.61
C ALA A 159 -1.47 -3.87 3.08
N TYR A 160 -0.97 -5.10 3.01
CA TYR A 160 -1.70 -6.29 2.59
C TYR A 160 -1.67 -7.28 3.75
N HIS A 161 -2.82 -7.81 4.14
CA HIS A 161 -2.92 -8.66 5.32
C HIS A 161 -4.01 -9.71 5.21
N ASN A 162 -3.85 -10.75 6.00
CA ASN A 162 -4.86 -11.77 6.27
C ASN A 162 -4.40 -12.66 7.42
N SER A 163 -5.31 -13.50 7.93
CA SER A 163 -5.00 -14.59 8.83
C SER A 163 -4.93 -15.92 8.08
N PHE A 164 -4.14 -16.87 8.58
CA PHE A 164 -3.97 -18.20 7.99
C PHE A 164 -3.54 -19.21 9.07
N PRO A 165 -3.83 -20.51 8.89
CA PRO A 165 -3.39 -21.55 9.83
C PRO A 165 -1.87 -21.63 9.94
N ALA A 166 -1.34 -21.77 11.16
CA ALA A 166 0.11 -21.82 11.42
C ALA A 166 0.86 -22.87 10.59
N ALA A 167 0.22 -24.01 10.31
CA ALA A 167 0.80 -25.08 9.48
C ALA A 167 1.08 -24.66 8.01
N GLU A 168 0.45 -23.58 7.56
CA GLU A 168 0.58 -23.07 6.20
C GLU A 168 1.62 -21.95 6.05
N MET A 169 2.40 -21.65 7.09
CA MET A 169 3.38 -20.57 7.14
C MET A 169 4.25 -20.49 5.88
N TYR A 170 4.87 -21.59 5.49
CA TYR A 170 5.79 -21.59 4.34
C TYR A 170 5.06 -21.30 3.02
N ARG A 171 3.84 -21.84 2.83
CA ARG A 171 3.04 -21.58 1.63
C ARG A 171 2.59 -20.13 1.58
N TRP A 172 2.15 -19.58 2.72
CA TRP A 172 1.77 -18.17 2.81
C TRP A 172 2.95 -17.26 2.47
N LEU A 173 4.12 -17.48 3.07
CA LEU A 173 5.34 -16.73 2.78
C LEU A 173 5.72 -16.81 1.29
N THR A 174 5.55 -17.98 0.67
CA THR A 174 5.81 -18.18 -0.76
C THR A 174 4.85 -17.38 -1.63
N ILE A 175 3.55 -17.45 -1.36
CA ILE A 175 2.51 -16.72 -2.13
C ILE A 175 2.74 -15.21 -2.00
N PHE A 176 2.97 -14.71 -0.77
CA PHE A 176 3.14 -13.28 -0.53
C PHE A 176 4.47 -12.72 -1.06
N SER A 177 5.55 -13.51 -1.06
CA SER A 177 6.79 -13.07 -1.70
C SER A 177 6.71 -13.13 -3.22
N ASP A 178 6.11 -14.16 -3.83
CA ASP A 178 5.91 -14.25 -5.29
C ASP A 178 5.03 -13.11 -5.82
N ARG A 179 3.97 -12.73 -5.10
CA ARG A 179 3.13 -11.55 -5.39
C ARG A 179 3.94 -10.26 -5.60
N LEU A 180 5.09 -10.15 -4.93
CA LEU A 180 5.94 -8.96 -4.89
C LEU A 180 7.19 -9.08 -5.78
N ILE A 181 7.33 -10.12 -6.58
CA ILE A 181 8.53 -10.29 -7.42
C ILE A 181 8.24 -9.80 -8.84
N ASP A 182 7.28 -10.37 -9.49
CA ASP A 182 6.96 -10.07 -10.89
C ASP A 182 5.44 -9.96 -11.08
N PRO A 183 4.77 -8.96 -10.47
CA PRO A 183 3.33 -8.78 -10.62
C PRO A 183 2.95 -8.46 -12.06
N VAL A 184 1.78 -8.93 -12.48
CA VAL A 184 1.17 -8.61 -13.76
C VAL A 184 -0.18 -7.94 -13.49
N PHE A 185 -0.33 -6.71 -13.96
CA PHE A 185 -1.50 -5.89 -13.68
C PHE A 185 -2.61 -6.14 -14.70
N ARG A 186 -3.18 -7.37 -14.63
CA ARG A 186 -4.26 -7.85 -15.51
C ARG A 186 -5.57 -7.13 -15.24
N THR A 187 -6.46 -7.14 -16.23
CA THR A 187 -7.80 -6.53 -16.12
C THR A 187 -7.79 -5.08 -15.65
N PHE A 188 -6.76 -4.33 -16.07
CA PHE A 188 -6.53 -2.95 -15.65
C PHE A 188 -7.77 -2.06 -15.82
N GLN A 189 -8.48 -2.12 -16.96
CA GLN A 189 -9.68 -1.32 -17.17
C GLN A 189 -10.83 -1.68 -16.22
N ALA A 190 -11.10 -2.96 -16.03
CA ALA A 190 -12.20 -3.39 -15.19
C ALA A 190 -11.99 -2.98 -13.73
N GLU A 191 -10.75 -3.06 -13.24
CA GLU A 191 -10.42 -2.63 -11.90
C GLU A 191 -10.46 -1.12 -11.74
N LEU A 192 -10.12 -0.36 -12.79
CA LEU A 192 -10.27 1.08 -12.80
C LEU A 192 -11.74 1.50 -12.64
N GLU A 193 -12.66 0.76 -13.26
CA GLU A 193 -14.10 1.01 -13.11
C GLU A 193 -14.55 0.78 -11.66
N ASN A 194 -14.04 -0.27 -10.99
CA ASN A 194 -14.30 -0.53 -9.57
C ASN A 194 -13.79 0.63 -8.69
N VAL A 195 -12.54 1.08 -8.89
CA VAL A 195 -11.96 2.22 -8.17
C VAL A 195 -12.75 3.50 -8.42
N PHE A 196 -13.25 3.70 -9.64
CA PHE A 196 -14.09 4.87 -9.97
C PHE A 196 -15.46 4.83 -9.30
N GLU A 197 -16.08 3.64 -9.18
CA GLU A 197 -17.33 3.47 -8.42
C GLU A 197 -17.10 3.71 -6.93
N GLU A 198 -15.99 3.25 -6.39
CA GLU A 198 -15.58 3.54 -5.02
C GLU A 198 -15.38 5.05 -4.79
N TYR A 199 -14.73 5.74 -5.74
CA TYR A 199 -14.64 7.21 -5.72
C TYR A 199 -16.04 7.86 -5.65
N ASN A 200 -16.99 7.38 -6.45
CA ASN A 200 -18.37 7.91 -6.44
C ASN A 200 -19.05 7.70 -5.08
N MET A 201 -18.79 6.57 -4.40
CA MET A 201 -19.31 6.31 -3.05
C MET A 201 -18.75 7.31 -2.03
N TYR A 202 -17.46 7.60 -2.04
CA TYR A 202 -16.84 8.61 -1.18
C TYR A 202 -17.31 10.03 -1.52
N ALA A 203 -17.39 10.36 -2.80
CA ALA A 203 -17.85 11.67 -3.25
C ALA A 203 -19.28 11.99 -2.82
N ASN A 204 -20.12 10.96 -2.67
CA ASN A 204 -21.51 11.11 -2.22
C ASN A 204 -21.67 11.07 -0.70
N ASN A 205 -20.60 10.81 0.06
CA ASN A 205 -20.64 10.73 1.53
C ASN A 205 -20.31 12.09 2.16
N PRO A 206 -21.25 12.71 2.92
CA PRO A 206 -21.03 14.01 3.54
C PRO A 206 -19.83 14.06 4.50
N SER A 207 -19.58 12.99 5.26
CA SER A 207 -18.44 12.93 6.19
C SER A 207 -17.13 12.92 5.44
N SER A 208 -17.03 12.21 4.32
CA SER A 208 -15.85 12.20 3.47
C SER A 208 -15.56 13.59 2.90
N GLN A 209 -16.60 14.33 2.48
CA GLN A 209 -16.43 15.71 1.99
C GLN A 209 -15.92 16.67 3.07
N VAL A 210 -16.37 16.51 4.32
CA VAL A 210 -15.86 17.30 5.45
C VAL A 210 -14.39 16.97 5.71
N SER A 211 -14.04 15.69 5.75
CA SER A 211 -12.65 15.24 5.97
C SER A 211 -11.73 15.75 4.87
N LYS A 212 -12.15 15.63 3.60
CA LYS A 212 -11.41 16.15 2.45
C LYS A 212 -11.12 17.64 2.58
N GLN A 213 -12.17 18.45 2.87
CA GLN A 213 -11.99 19.89 3.03
C GLN A 213 -11.06 20.24 4.18
N LEU A 214 -11.13 19.48 5.29
CA LEU A 214 -10.23 19.65 6.43
C LEU A 214 -8.77 19.37 6.03
N MET A 215 -8.50 18.27 5.33
CA MET A 215 -7.17 17.92 4.86
C MET A 215 -6.60 18.97 3.90
N GLN A 216 -7.41 19.48 2.96
CA GLN A 216 -7.03 20.55 2.05
C GLN A 216 -6.64 21.83 2.73
N ASP A 217 -7.26 22.15 3.87
CA ASP A 217 -6.94 23.35 4.64
C ASP A 217 -5.71 23.19 5.55
N ILE A 218 -5.60 22.03 6.19
CA ILE A 218 -4.50 21.74 7.14
C ILE A 218 -3.19 21.50 6.39
N TYR A 219 -3.24 20.80 5.27
CA TYR A 219 -2.05 20.35 4.53
C TYR A 219 -1.86 21.05 3.18
N LYS A 220 -2.43 22.24 3.05
CA LYS A 220 -2.35 23.02 1.81
C LYS A 220 -0.94 23.16 1.28
N GLY A 221 -0.73 22.79 0.02
CA GLY A 221 0.56 22.83 -0.65
C GLY A 221 1.46 21.62 -0.39
N SER A 222 0.94 20.60 0.29
CA SER A 222 1.60 19.31 0.45
C SER A 222 0.76 18.19 -0.18
N PRO A 223 1.33 17.01 -0.48
CA PRO A 223 0.56 15.88 -1.00
C PRO A 223 -0.56 15.40 -0.08
N TYR A 224 -0.50 15.68 1.23
CA TYR A 224 -1.55 15.33 2.18
C TYR A 224 -2.87 16.10 1.96
N GLU A 225 -2.90 17.16 1.14
CA GLU A 225 -4.14 17.82 0.74
C GLU A 225 -4.98 17.02 -0.26
N ARG A 226 -4.41 15.96 -0.86
CA ARG A 226 -5.06 15.13 -1.88
C ARG A 226 -5.89 14.03 -1.22
N ASP A 227 -6.86 13.50 -1.95
CA ASP A 227 -7.55 12.27 -1.55
C ASP A 227 -6.66 11.05 -1.87
N VAL A 228 -6.65 10.06 -1.01
CA VAL A 228 -5.94 8.78 -1.25
C VAL A 228 -6.48 8.06 -2.49
N ILE A 229 -7.79 8.14 -2.73
CA ILE A 229 -8.42 7.55 -3.92
C ILE A 229 -8.07 8.29 -5.23
N GLY A 230 -7.48 9.48 -5.12
CA GLY A 230 -7.08 10.29 -6.26
C GLY A 230 -8.17 11.22 -6.78
N TYR A 231 -7.85 11.95 -7.85
CA TYR A 231 -8.78 12.86 -8.53
C TYR A 231 -9.46 12.15 -9.69
N PRO A 232 -10.76 12.43 -9.94
CA PRO A 232 -11.51 11.75 -10.98
C PRO A 232 -10.96 11.99 -12.39
N GLU A 233 -10.37 13.14 -12.67
CA GLU A 233 -9.71 13.45 -13.94
C GLU A 233 -8.48 12.57 -14.20
N HIS A 234 -7.73 12.20 -13.15
CA HIS A 234 -6.59 11.30 -13.26
C HIS A 234 -7.05 9.84 -13.42
N LEU A 235 -8.08 9.42 -12.67
CA LEU A 235 -8.68 8.10 -12.81
C LEU A 235 -9.32 7.88 -14.21
N LYS A 236 -9.84 8.93 -14.86
CA LYS A 236 -10.37 8.85 -16.22
C LYS A 236 -9.31 8.82 -17.32
N ASN A 237 -8.07 9.08 -17.00
CA ASN A 237 -6.94 9.06 -17.93
C ASN A 237 -5.80 8.19 -17.42
N PRO A 238 -6.04 6.89 -17.21
CA PRO A 238 -5.09 5.99 -16.57
C PRO A 238 -3.86 5.77 -17.45
N ARG A 239 -2.70 5.60 -16.79
CA ARG A 239 -1.44 5.30 -17.44
C ARG A 239 -0.80 4.10 -16.75
N LEU A 240 -0.91 2.92 -17.38
CA LEU A 240 -0.41 1.67 -16.80
C LEU A 240 1.11 1.70 -16.60
N SER A 241 1.87 2.35 -17.50
CA SER A 241 3.31 2.52 -17.33
C SER A 241 3.68 3.31 -16.07
N LYS A 242 2.86 4.28 -15.65
CA LYS A 242 3.07 5.05 -14.42
C LYS A 242 2.76 4.24 -13.16
N LEU A 243 1.80 3.34 -13.22
CA LEU A 243 1.54 2.39 -12.14
C LEU A 243 2.72 1.42 -11.99
N ILE A 244 3.25 0.89 -13.11
CA ILE A 244 4.45 0.05 -13.13
C ILE A 244 5.66 0.80 -12.58
N GLU A 245 5.85 2.08 -12.95
CA GLU A 245 6.93 2.93 -12.45
C GLU A 245 6.81 3.15 -10.93
N PHE A 246 5.62 3.44 -10.42
CA PHE A 246 5.35 3.60 -8.99
C PHE A 246 5.66 2.31 -8.22
N TYR A 247 5.19 1.17 -8.70
CA TYR A 247 5.53 -0.14 -8.15
C TYR A 247 7.04 -0.37 -8.11
N ASN A 248 7.74 -0.20 -9.23
CA ASN A 248 9.17 -0.44 -9.35
C ASN A 248 10.03 0.50 -8.48
N THR A 249 9.49 1.67 -8.12
CA THR A 249 10.16 2.65 -7.28
C THR A 249 10.01 2.33 -5.79
N TRP A 250 8.80 1.99 -5.37
CA TRP A 250 8.46 1.96 -3.94
C TRP A 250 8.32 0.57 -3.34
N TYR A 251 7.98 -0.46 -4.14
CA TYR A 251 7.77 -1.84 -3.69
C TYR A 251 9.09 -2.62 -3.69
N VAL A 252 10.02 -2.16 -2.90
CA VAL A 252 11.37 -2.72 -2.74
C VAL A 252 11.62 -3.10 -1.28
N PRO A 253 12.35 -4.20 -0.99
CA PRO A 253 12.44 -4.75 0.36
C PRO A 253 12.97 -3.77 1.40
N ASN A 254 13.89 -2.88 1.03
CA ASN A 254 14.41 -1.83 1.91
C ASN A 254 13.42 -0.68 2.20
N ASN A 255 12.21 -0.72 1.61
CA ASN A 255 11.08 0.16 1.89
C ASN A 255 9.86 -0.61 2.46
N MET A 256 10.07 -1.84 2.91
CA MET A 256 8.99 -2.75 3.32
C MET A 256 9.23 -3.36 4.68
N ALA A 257 8.14 -3.81 5.30
CA ALA A 257 8.17 -4.64 6.49
C ALA A 257 7.27 -5.87 6.31
N LEU A 258 7.75 -7.02 6.79
CA LEU A 258 6.96 -8.22 7.02
C LEU A 258 6.66 -8.32 8.50
N ILE A 259 5.38 -8.44 8.86
CA ILE A 259 4.94 -8.55 10.26
C ILE A 259 4.14 -9.86 10.39
N LEU A 260 4.53 -10.71 11.32
CA LEU A 260 3.81 -11.93 11.65
C LEU A 260 3.49 -11.96 13.15
N VAL A 261 2.23 -12.27 13.46
CA VAL A 261 1.72 -12.38 14.83
C VAL A 261 0.92 -13.67 14.96
N GLY A 262 1.23 -14.52 15.93
CA GLY A 262 0.44 -15.73 16.20
C GLY A 262 1.27 -16.96 16.51
N ASP A 263 0.71 -18.13 16.21
CA ASP A 263 1.22 -19.43 16.62
C ASP A 263 2.34 -19.94 15.69
N PHE A 264 3.56 -19.59 16.01
CA PHE A 264 4.75 -20.10 15.31
C PHE A 264 5.98 -20.06 16.21
N ASP A 265 6.97 -20.89 15.91
CA ASP A 265 8.31 -20.79 16.50
C ASP A 265 9.14 -19.79 15.69
N THR A 266 9.63 -18.76 16.38
CA THR A 266 10.39 -17.66 15.76
C THR A 266 11.68 -18.17 15.08
N GLU A 267 12.43 -19.08 15.72
CA GLU A 267 13.70 -19.55 15.17
C GLU A 267 13.51 -20.50 13.97
N ALA A 268 12.43 -21.28 13.95
CA ALA A 268 12.05 -22.10 12.80
C ALA A 268 11.51 -21.26 11.63
N THR A 269 10.87 -20.12 11.89
CA THR A 269 10.27 -19.25 10.88
C THR A 269 11.30 -18.36 10.16
N LYS A 270 12.34 -17.90 10.84
CA LYS A 270 13.39 -17.04 10.24
C LYS A 270 14.01 -17.59 8.94
N PRO A 271 14.42 -18.87 8.85
CA PRO A 271 14.97 -19.41 7.60
C PRO A 271 13.93 -19.46 6.47
N MET A 272 12.64 -19.71 6.77
CA MET A 272 11.58 -19.69 5.76
C MET A 272 11.39 -18.29 5.18
N ILE A 273 11.43 -17.26 6.03
CA ILE A 273 11.38 -15.85 5.61
C ILE A 273 12.60 -15.50 4.76
N ALA A 274 13.80 -15.91 5.20
CA ALA A 274 15.01 -15.65 4.44
C ALA A 274 14.97 -16.32 3.05
N GLU A 275 14.52 -17.57 2.94
CA GLU A 275 14.41 -18.30 1.68
C GLU A 275 13.42 -17.60 0.71
N THR A 276 12.28 -17.14 1.21
CA THR A 276 11.20 -16.60 0.38
C THR A 276 11.41 -15.13 0.03
N PHE A 277 11.69 -14.26 1.01
CA PHE A 277 11.74 -12.81 0.82
C PHE A 277 13.11 -12.26 0.41
N SER A 278 14.21 -13.00 0.59
CA SER A 278 15.54 -12.56 0.11
C SER A 278 15.65 -12.52 -1.42
N ARG A 279 14.68 -13.09 -2.14
CA ARG A 279 14.58 -13.00 -3.61
C ARG A 279 14.23 -11.59 -4.10
N LEU A 280 13.61 -10.76 -3.25
CA LEU A 280 13.31 -9.35 -3.55
C LEU A 280 14.61 -8.54 -3.63
N GLN A 281 14.74 -7.70 -4.66
CA GLN A 281 15.94 -6.91 -4.89
C GLN A 281 15.79 -5.49 -4.34
N PRO A 282 16.71 -5.02 -3.49
CA PRO A 282 16.69 -3.67 -2.97
C PRO A 282 17.04 -2.66 -4.08
N LYS A 283 16.52 -1.44 -3.93
CA LYS A 283 16.85 -0.32 -4.82
C LYS A 283 17.10 0.94 -4.00
N GLU A 284 17.82 1.89 -4.57
CA GLU A 284 17.91 3.23 -4.01
C GLU A 284 16.55 3.92 -4.08
N LEU A 285 16.12 4.46 -2.94
CA LEU A 285 14.84 5.16 -2.85
C LEU A 285 15.03 6.64 -3.19
N PRO A 286 14.09 7.26 -3.91
CA PRO A 286 14.11 8.70 -4.11
C PRO A 286 13.98 9.42 -2.76
N ALA A 287 14.64 10.59 -2.66
CA ALA A 287 14.47 11.46 -1.50
C ALA A 287 13.03 11.98 -1.46
N ARG A 288 12.37 11.85 -0.30
CA ARG A 288 11.06 12.45 -0.09
C ARG A 288 11.22 13.95 0.14
N PRO A 289 10.45 14.79 -0.56
CA PRO A 289 10.50 16.23 -0.37
C PRO A 289 9.98 16.62 1.02
N SER A 290 10.56 17.67 1.58
CA SER A 290 10.02 18.32 2.78
C SER A 290 9.03 19.39 2.36
N TYR A 291 7.92 19.48 3.07
CA TYR A 291 6.87 20.47 2.80
C TYR A 291 6.83 21.52 3.92
N PRO A 292 6.58 22.80 3.58
CA PRO A 292 6.49 23.84 4.57
C PRO A 292 5.29 23.63 5.49
N ASP A 293 5.47 24.01 6.73
CA ASP A 293 4.38 24.08 7.68
C ASP A 293 3.29 25.06 7.24
N VAL A 294 2.03 24.65 7.33
CA VAL A 294 0.88 25.53 7.10
C VAL A 294 0.52 26.23 8.40
N GLU A 295 0.49 27.58 8.37
CA GLU A 295 0.00 28.37 9.50
C GLU A 295 -1.53 28.34 9.54
N LEU A 296 -2.07 27.69 10.57
CA LEU A 296 -3.53 27.66 10.80
C LEU A 296 -3.96 28.93 11.52
N THR A 297 -4.64 29.83 10.80
CA THR A 297 -5.13 31.10 11.35
C THR A 297 -6.65 31.08 11.52
N GLY A 298 -7.11 31.24 12.78
CA GLY A 298 -8.53 31.41 13.12
C GLY A 298 -9.40 30.14 12.91
N ASN A 299 -10.69 30.31 13.13
CA ASN A 299 -11.68 29.26 12.90
C ASN A 299 -12.20 29.32 11.47
N LYS A 300 -12.32 28.17 10.81
CA LYS A 300 -12.94 28.05 9.50
C LYS A 300 -14.29 27.35 9.60
N HIS A 301 -15.30 27.87 8.93
CA HIS A 301 -16.65 27.31 8.88
C HIS A 301 -17.02 27.00 7.44
N TYR A 302 -17.38 25.74 7.18
CA TYR A 302 -17.80 25.27 5.87
C TYR A 302 -19.28 24.95 5.85
N LYS A 303 -19.99 25.43 4.81
CA LYS A 303 -21.35 25.03 4.52
C LYS A 303 -21.31 24.13 3.27
N LEU A 304 -21.20 22.84 3.50
CA LEU A 304 -21.28 21.84 2.45
C LEU A 304 -22.75 21.58 2.16
N GLY A 305 -23.26 21.78 0.99
CA GLY A 305 -24.66 21.76 0.55
C GLY A 305 -25.59 20.61 1.01
N TYR A 306 -25.21 19.92 2.09
CA TYR A 306 -25.99 18.87 2.74
C TYR A 306 -26.68 19.40 3.98
N ASN A 307 -27.74 18.71 4.42
CA ASN A 307 -28.38 18.96 5.71
C ASN A 307 -27.73 18.09 6.78
N PRO A 308 -26.66 18.54 7.48
CA PRO A 308 -25.91 17.68 8.37
C PRO A 308 -26.74 17.37 9.60
N GLN A 309 -26.88 16.11 9.91
CA GLN A 309 -27.44 15.65 11.19
C GLN A 309 -26.43 15.73 12.34
N ILE A 310 -25.16 15.94 12.04
CA ILE A 310 -24.04 15.99 13.00
C ILE A 310 -23.12 17.16 12.64
N ALA A 311 -22.77 17.97 13.63
CA ALA A 311 -21.70 18.96 13.52
C ALA A 311 -20.40 18.35 14.05
N TRP A 312 -19.33 18.36 13.24
CA TRP A 312 -18.00 17.95 13.66
C TRP A 312 -17.18 19.18 14.06
N VAL A 313 -16.55 19.11 15.22
CA VAL A 313 -15.58 20.12 15.68
C VAL A 313 -14.25 19.40 15.85
N TYR A 314 -13.29 19.71 15.00
CA TYR A 314 -11.91 19.25 15.16
C TYR A 314 -11.09 20.35 15.80
N PRO A 315 -10.58 20.17 17.03
CA PRO A 315 -9.53 21.02 17.54
C PRO A 315 -8.27 20.75 16.72
N GLY A 316 -7.86 21.69 15.90
CA GLY A 316 -6.60 21.59 15.15
C GLY A 316 -5.43 21.61 16.14
N VAL A 317 -4.81 20.47 16.35
CA VAL A 317 -3.51 20.37 17.02
C VAL A 317 -2.50 19.98 15.94
N LYS A 318 -1.53 20.88 15.71
CA LYS A 318 -0.39 20.55 14.86
C LYS A 318 0.44 19.51 15.62
N ALA A 319 0.47 18.28 15.12
CA ALA A 319 1.43 17.30 15.60
C ALA A 319 2.81 17.70 15.05
N ASN A 320 3.79 17.84 15.91
CA ASN A 320 5.17 17.92 15.47
C ASN A 320 5.53 16.57 14.85
N ASP A 321 6.21 16.62 13.70
CA ASP A 321 6.76 15.45 13.05
C ASP A 321 7.58 14.65 14.08
N PRO A 322 7.28 13.38 14.34
CA PRO A 322 8.14 12.58 15.19
C PRO A 322 9.44 12.31 14.42
N GLU A 323 10.55 12.85 14.96
CA GLU A 323 11.91 12.51 14.51
C GLU A 323 12.21 11.01 14.65
#